data_acff66a49b492293aaaec92bb8263d43
#
_entry.id   acff66a49b492293aaaec92bb8263d43
#
_cell.length_a   1.000
_cell.length_b   1.000
_cell.length_c   1.000
_cell.angle_alpha   90.00
_cell.angle_beta   90.00
_cell.angle_gamma   90.00
#
_symmetry.space_group_name_H-M   'P 1'
#
loop_
_entity.id
_entity.type
_entity.pdbx_description
1 polymer ?
#
loop_
_entity_poly.entity_id
_entity_poly.type
_entity_poly.pdbx_seq_one_letter_code
_entity_poly.pdbx_strand_id
1 'polypeptide(L)'
;MSINKTRAPSASSKINHMSLSCLVMPVRPATPWRLAIVAAILGMLAACGTTPPQAPTTEPPPSAVTVIEQPKSRWVPVGWEALPGWSQDQTVLAWPALLRSCARPAAGWEAACARALALSEPHEAAVRAWLKQHLQPYRVETLDGAPTDGLLTAYYEPLIEARRAPDARFRVPLYRAPADLAQRRPYWTRAQLETLPAARSALRGLEIAYVADPLDALILQIQGSGRLKLTEPDGQQRLVRVAFAAHNDHPYRSVGRWLVDQGAFSLEQASWPAIKQWARANPRRVTEMLHVNPRYVFFREEPLPDPSVGPVGAQGVPLTPGRSIAVDRNAIPYGTPVWIASTEPPLQPGGEPRPLQRLMVAQDTGGAIVGAVRGDFFWGWGEGAEELAGRMKQPLKMWVLWPRP
;
A
#
# COMPACT_ATOMS: atom_id res chain seq x y z
N MET A 1 2.87 -46.43 39.75
CA MET A 1 1.49 -46.85 40.13
C MET A 1 0.57 -46.29 39.06
N SER A 2 0.11 -47.21 38.24
CA SER A 2 -1.13 -47.43 37.51
C SER A 2 -1.56 -46.36 36.53
N ILE A 3 -1.32 -46.49 35.27
CA ILE A 3 -1.99 -47.22 34.16
C ILE A 3 -3.53 -47.10 34.22
N ASN A 4 -4.10 -46.36 33.25
CA ASN A 4 -5.28 -46.87 32.55
C ASN A 4 -5.37 -46.31 31.11
N LYS A 5 -5.38 -47.30 30.17
CA LYS A 5 -5.70 -47.19 28.73
C LYS A 5 -7.23 -47.45 28.59
N THR A 6 -7.88 -46.72 27.69
CA THR A 6 -9.08 -47.20 26.95
C THR A 6 -9.11 -46.48 25.63
N ARG A 7 -8.75 -47.06 24.55
CA ARG A 7 -9.38 -47.88 23.50
C ARG A 7 -10.57 -47.22 22.79
N ALA A 8 -10.33 -46.99 21.49
CA ALA A 8 -11.30 -46.63 20.45
C ALA A 8 -12.30 -47.78 20.15
N PRO A 9 -13.36 -47.50 19.41
CA PRO A 9 -13.78 -48.50 18.42
C PRO A 9 -13.83 -47.95 16.98
N SER A 10 -13.40 -48.84 16.11
CA SER A 10 -13.55 -48.89 14.65
C SER A 10 -14.95 -49.34 14.25
N ALA A 11 -15.45 -48.86 13.10
CA ALA A 11 -16.44 -49.53 12.24
C ALA A 11 -16.27 -48.94 10.84
N SER A 12 -15.71 -49.62 9.96
CA SER A 12 -16.07 -50.65 8.97
C SER A 12 -17.25 -50.29 8.05
N SER A 13 -16.85 -50.01 6.80
CA SER A 13 -17.33 -50.54 5.51
C SER A 13 -18.81 -50.73 5.27
N LYS A 14 -19.30 -50.14 4.18
CA LYS A 14 -20.11 -50.85 3.18
C LYS A 14 -20.00 -50.18 1.79
N ILE A 15 -19.38 -50.94 0.91
CA ILE A 15 -19.41 -50.81 -0.55
C ILE A 15 -20.79 -51.35 -0.98
N ASN A 16 -21.48 -50.60 -1.86
CA ASN A 16 -22.54 -51.19 -2.69
C ASN A 16 -22.28 -50.85 -4.15
N HIS A 17 -21.92 -51.91 -4.86
CA HIS A 17 -22.00 -52.06 -6.32
C HIS A 17 -23.47 -52.27 -6.72
N MET A 18 -23.86 -51.65 -7.82
CA MET A 18 -24.85 -52.13 -8.81
C MET A 18 -24.79 -51.17 -9.99
N SER A 19 -24.34 -51.56 -11.04
CA SER A 19 -24.73 -52.46 -12.15
C SER A 19 -25.15 -51.64 -13.37
N LEU A 20 -24.37 -51.85 -14.41
CA LEU A 20 -24.63 -51.50 -15.80
C LEU A 20 -25.96 -52.05 -16.25
N SER A 21 -26.66 -51.32 -17.08
CA SER A 21 -27.56 -51.87 -18.08
C SER A 21 -27.45 -51.06 -19.38
N CYS A 22 -26.80 -51.71 -20.33
CA CYS A 22 -26.89 -51.45 -21.75
C CYS A 22 -28.33 -51.69 -22.25
N LEU A 23 -28.87 -50.80 -23.08
CA LEU A 23 -29.92 -51.18 -24.00
C LEU A 23 -29.59 -50.64 -25.41
N VAL A 24 -29.57 -51.62 -26.32
CA VAL A 24 -29.17 -51.59 -27.70
C VAL A 24 -30.42 -51.26 -28.55
N MET A 25 -30.22 -50.43 -29.56
CA MET A 25 -30.85 -50.19 -30.84
C MET A 25 -32.19 -50.87 -31.21
N PRO A 26 -32.99 -50.30 -32.17
CA PRO A 26 -32.71 -50.70 -33.57
C PRO A 26 -32.80 -49.57 -34.64
N VAL A 27 -32.04 -49.83 -35.68
CA VAL A 27 -32.02 -49.19 -37.01
C VAL A 27 -33.10 -49.80 -37.90
N ARG A 28 -33.74 -48.99 -38.81
CA ARG A 28 -34.08 -49.29 -40.22
C ARG A 28 -35.32 -48.48 -40.69
N PRO A 29 -35.59 -48.33 -42.04
CA PRO A 29 -34.73 -48.21 -43.19
C PRO A 29 -35.09 -47.01 -44.09
N ALA A 30 -34.23 -46.76 -45.04
CA ALA A 30 -34.48 -45.92 -46.25
C ALA A 30 -35.31 -46.59 -47.35
N THR A 31 -36.03 -45.80 -48.10
CA THR A 31 -36.33 -46.12 -49.54
C THR A 31 -36.53 -44.85 -50.34
N PRO A 32 -36.18 -44.87 -51.62
CA PRO A 32 -35.97 -43.72 -52.46
C PRO A 32 -37.14 -43.55 -53.48
N TRP A 33 -37.30 -42.33 -53.98
CA TRP A 33 -37.99 -42.19 -55.28
C TRP A 33 -37.33 -41.14 -56.17
N ARG A 34 -37.22 -41.58 -57.40
CA ARG A 34 -36.48 -41.00 -58.51
C ARG A 34 -37.30 -39.98 -59.26
N LEU A 35 -36.63 -39.05 -59.96
CA LEU A 35 -36.82 -38.51 -61.27
C LEU A 35 -38.11 -37.68 -61.61
N ALA A 36 -37.84 -36.41 -61.88
CA ALA A 36 -38.32 -35.85 -63.15
C ALA A 36 -37.46 -34.66 -63.58
N ILE A 37 -36.76 -34.83 -64.68
CA ILE A 37 -36.08 -33.83 -65.49
C ILE A 37 -37.14 -33.22 -66.42
N VAL A 38 -37.26 -31.88 -66.43
CA VAL A 38 -37.74 -31.17 -67.65
C VAL A 38 -36.94 -29.87 -67.75
N ALA A 39 -36.24 -29.77 -68.86
CA ALA A 39 -35.53 -28.62 -69.34
C ALA A 39 -36.44 -27.51 -69.81
N ALA A 40 -36.14 -26.28 -69.53
CA ALA A 40 -36.56 -25.16 -70.37
C ALA A 40 -35.41 -24.11 -70.33
N ILE A 41 -34.76 -24.05 -71.47
CA ILE A 41 -33.77 -23.03 -71.87
C ILE A 41 -34.56 -21.79 -72.31
N LEU A 42 -34.13 -20.62 -71.95
CA LEU A 42 -34.07 -19.32 -72.64
C LEU A 42 -34.34 -18.14 -71.68
N GLY A 43 -33.41 -17.25 -71.68
CA GLY A 43 -33.55 -15.91 -71.03
C GLY A 43 -32.23 -15.32 -70.51
N MET A 44 -31.21 -15.21 -71.37
CA MET A 44 -30.11 -14.30 -71.10
C MET A 44 -30.63 -12.88 -71.16
N LEU A 45 -30.60 -12.21 -70.03
CA LEU A 45 -30.45 -10.76 -69.95
C LEU A 45 -29.43 -10.45 -68.87
N ALA A 46 -28.22 -10.10 -69.31
CA ALA A 46 -27.12 -9.60 -68.51
C ALA A 46 -27.52 -8.24 -67.91
N ALA A 47 -27.84 -8.22 -66.65
CA ALA A 47 -27.82 -7.00 -65.84
C ALA A 47 -26.45 -6.95 -65.11
N CYS A 48 -25.49 -6.27 -65.71
CA CYS A 48 -24.30 -5.80 -65.05
C CYS A 48 -24.73 -4.77 -64.00
N GLY A 49 -25.08 -5.24 -62.81
CA GLY A 49 -25.16 -4.41 -61.60
C GLY A 49 -23.75 -4.10 -61.13
N THR A 50 -23.20 -2.98 -61.56
CA THR A 50 -22.02 -2.40 -60.89
C THR A 50 -22.40 -2.01 -59.49
N THR A 51 -22.04 -2.87 -58.53
CA THR A 51 -22.01 -2.49 -57.11
C THR A 51 -21.07 -1.31 -56.97
N PRO A 52 -21.52 -0.15 -56.48
CA PRO A 52 -20.59 0.95 -56.22
C PRO A 52 -19.52 0.46 -55.26
N PRO A 53 -18.25 0.81 -55.45
CA PRO A 53 -17.21 0.45 -54.52
C PRO A 53 -17.61 1.00 -53.15
N GLN A 54 -17.79 0.10 -52.19
CA GLN A 54 -17.97 0.46 -50.80
C GLN A 54 -16.72 1.26 -50.42
N ALA A 55 -16.88 2.55 -50.10
CA ALA A 55 -15.81 3.37 -49.57
C ALA A 55 -15.20 2.61 -48.39
N PRO A 56 -13.89 2.53 -48.28
CA PRO A 56 -13.25 1.91 -47.13
C PRO A 56 -13.84 2.58 -45.91
N THR A 57 -14.50 1.81 -45.06
CA THR A 57 -14.92 2.23 -43.73
C THR A 57 -13.61 2.52 -43.02
N THR A 58 -13.21 3.78 -42.98
CA THR A 58 -12.14 4.25 -42.15
C THR A 58 -12.61 3.99 -40.72
N GLU A 59 -12.13 2.90 -40.14
CA GLU A 59 -12.21 2.69 -38.70
C GLU A 59 -11.70 3.97 -38.04
N PRO A 60 -12.48 4.62 -37.14
CA PRO A 60 -12.00 5.82 -36.51
C PRO A 60 -10.65 5.48 -35.87
N PRO A 61 -9.62 6.33 -36.03
CA PRO A 61 -8.31 6.07 -35.47
C PRO A 61 -8.52 5.77 -33.98
N PRO A 62 -7.88 4.71 -33.44
CA PRO A 62 -7.99 4.39 -32.02
C PRO A 62 -7.69 5.68 -31.28
N SER A 63 -8.60 6.11 -30.40
CA SER A 63 -8.46 7.32 -29.60
C SER A 63 -7.06 7.32 -29.00
N ALA A 64 -6.21 8.23 -29.47
CA ALA A 64 -4.82 8.29 -29.08
C ALA A 64 -4.80 8.51 -27.56
N VAL A 65 -4.48 7.46 -26.81
CA VAL A 65 -4.40 7.54 -25.36
C VAL A 65 -3.22 8.45 -25.05
N THR A 66 -3.53 9.63 -24.52
CA THR A 66 -2.60 10.74 -24.37
C THR A 66 -1.72 10.53 -23.14
N VAL A 67 -0.46 10.90 -23.23
CA VAL A 67 0.43 11.03 -22.07
C VAL A 67 -0.16 12.06 -21.12
N ILE A 68 -0.19 11.76 -19.83
CA ILE A 68 -0.67 12.66 -18.77
C ILE A 68 0.57 13.21 -18.05
N GLU A 69 0.70 14.53 -17.99
CA GLU A 69 1.75 15.19 -17.23
C GLU A 69 1.26 15.61 -15.85
N GLN A 70 2.11 15.37 -14.85
CA GLN A 70 1.96 15.80 -13.48
C GLN A 70 3.14 16.72 -13.10
N PRO A 71 3.05 17.51 -12.02
CA PRO A 71 4.14 18.43 -11.65
C PRO A 71 5.51 17.79 -11.48
N LYS A 72 5.57 16.47 -11.17
CA LYS A 72 6.85 15.74 -10.97
C LYS A 72 6.94 14.40 -11.68
N SER A 73 5.99 14.06 -12.52
CA SER A 73 6.02 12.83 -13.31
C SER A 73 5.28 12.99 -14.61
N ARG A 74 5.54 12.08 -15.55
CA ARG A 74 4.70 11.86 -16.72
C ARG A 74 4.18 10.43 -16.72
N TRP A 75 2.95 10.23 -17.21
CA TRP A 75 2.30 8.93 -17.25
C TRP A 75 2.09 8.54 -18.71
N VAL A 76 2.77 7.49 -19.12
CA VAL A 76 2.72 6.96 -20.48
C VAL A 76 1.72 5.80 -20.53
N PRO A 77 0.69 5.87 -21.41
CA PRO A 77 -0.31 4.82 -21.51
C PRO A 77 0.32 3.49 -21.93
N VAL A 78 -0.12 2.40 -21.30
CA VAL A 78 0.31 1.03 -21.60
C VAL A 78 -0.85 0.07 -21.55
N GLY A 79 -0.70 -1.12 -22.11
CA GLY A 79 -1.67 -2.19 -21.95
C GLY A 79 -1.55 -2.89 -20.58
N TRP A 80 -2.57 -3.69 -20.23
CA TRP A 80 -2.59 -4.45 -18.98
C TRP A 80 -1.50 -5.55 -18.92
N GLU A 81 -1.04 -6.00 -20.07
CA GLU A 81 0.06 -6.96 -20.23
C GLU A 81 1.43 -6.39 -19.83
N ALA A 82 1.54 -5.07 -19.78
CA ALA A 82 2.75 -4.39 -19.32
C ALA A 82 2.92 -4.38 -17.78
N LEU A 83 1.91 -4.85 -17.02
CA LEU A 83 1.94 -4.94 -15.58
C LEU A 83 2.45 -6.32 -15.15
N PRO A 84 3.72 -6.46 -14.70
CA PRO A 84 4.27 -7.76 -14.34
C PRO A 84 3.48 -8.38 -13.19
N GLY A 85 3.14 -9.67 -13.31
CA GLY A 85 2.43 -10.42 -12.26
C GLY A 85 0.98 -9.99 -12.01
N TRP A 86 0.37 -9.18 -12.90
CA TRP A 86 -1.01 -8.71 -12.76
C TRP A 86 -2.02 -9.83 -12.49
N SER A 87 -1.87 -10.97 -13.14
CA SER A 87 -2.76 -12.12 -12.98
C SER A 87 -2.61 -12.86 -11.65
N GLN A 88 -1.52 -12.61 -10.91
CA GLN A 88 -1.16 -13.35 -9.69
C GLN A 88 -1.60 -12.63 -8.41
N ASP A 89 -1.81 -11.31 -8.45
CA ASP A 89 -2.28 -10.55 -7.28
C ASP A 89 -3.76 -10.80 -7.01
N GLN A 90 -4.13 -10.82 -5.75
CA GLN A 90 -5.52 -10.79 -5.29
C GLN A 90 -6.00 -9.33 -5.23
N THR A 91 -6.44 -8.79 -6.38
CA THR A 91 -6.81 -7.36 -6.49
C THR A 91 -7.99 -6.97 -5.61
N VAL A 92 -8.86 -7.93 -5.27
CA VAL A 92 -9.97 -7.71 -4.33
C VAL A 92 -9.50 -7.23 -2.96
N LEU A 93 -8.30 -7.58 -2.53
CA LEU A 93 -7.75 -7.11 -1.25
C LEU A 93 -7.43 -5.60 -1.25
N ALA A 94 -7.28 -4.97 -2.42
CA ALA A 94 -7.12 -3.52 -2.55
C ALA A 94 -8.47 -2.79 -2.60
N TRP A 95 -9.57 -3.51 -2.83
CA TRP A 95 -10.90 -2.92 -3.02
C TRP A 95 -11.37 -2.08 -1.83
N PRO A 96 -11.24 -2.54 -0.55
CA PRO A 96 -11.60 -1.70 0.59
C PRO A 96 -10.79 -0.41 0.68
N ALA A 97 -9.51 -0.41 0.29
CA ALA A 97 -8.69 0.79 0.25
C ALA A 97 -9.19 1.77 -0.82
N LEU A 98 -9.55 1.27 -2.01
CA LEU A 98 -10.14 2.08 -3.09
C LEU A 98 -11.47 2.69 -2.65
N LEU A 99 -12.37 1.92 -2.06
CA LEU A 99 -13.66 2.43 -1.58
C LEU A 99 -13.52 3.49 -0.49
N ARG A 100 -12.53 3.34 0.42
CA ARG A 100 -12.20 4.40 1.39
C ARG A 100 -11.73 5.69 0.69
N SER A 101 -10.93 5.56 -0.35
CA SER A 101 -10.48 6.71 -1.14
C SER A 101 -11.63 7.41 -1.86
N CYS A 102 -12.66 6.68 -2.25
CA CYS A 102 -13.87 7.23 -2.85
C CYS A 102 -14.71 8.10 -1.89
N ALA A 103 -14.46 8.06 -0.58
CA ALA A 103 -15.02 9.05 0.35
C ALA A 103 -14.40 10.45 0.17
N ARG A 104 -13.21 10.55 -0.46
CA ARG A 104 -12.48 11.78 -0.78
C ARG A 104 -11.80 11.63 -2.15
N PRO A 105 -12.58 11.59 -3.24
CA PRO A 105 -12.04 11.28 -4.56
C PRO A 105 -11.10 12.39 -5.04
N ALA A 106 -10.05 12.02 -5.76
CA ALA A 106 -9.28 12.96 -6.55
C ALA A 106 -10.13 13.51 -7.71
N ALA A 107 -9.77 14.68 -8.23
CA ALA A 107 -10.43 15.23 -9.42
C ALA A 107 -10.39 14.23 -10.59
N GLY A 108 -11.55 14.02 -11.22
CA GLY A 108 -11.73 13.05 -12.32
C GLY A 108 -12.03 11.61 -11.85
N TRP A 109 -12.13 11.37 -10.54
CA TRP A 109 -12.48 10.06 -9.98
C TRP A 109 -13.97 9.90 -9.62
N GLU A 110 -14.76 10.97 -9.68
CA GLU A 110 -16.14 11.01 -9.19
C GLU A 110 -17.00 9.92 -9.83
N ALA A 111 -16.98 9.81 -11.17
CA ALA A 111 -17.75 8.81 -11.89
C ALA A 111 -17.25 7.37 -11.65
N ALA A 112 -15.93 7.16 -11.60
CA ALA A 112 -15.35 5.87 -11.29
C ALA A 112 -15.69 5.44 -9.84
N CYS A 113 -15.62 6.35 -8.89
CA CYS A 113 -16.01 6.10 -7.50
C CYS A 113 -17.49 5.75 -7.36
N ALA A 114 -18.40 6.45 -8.05
CA ALA A 114 -19.81 6.10 -8.04
C ALA A 114 -20.05 4.66 -8.55
N ARG A 115 -19.36 4.26 -9.63
CA ARG A 115 -19.43 2.88 -10.16
C ARG A 115 -18.79 1.86 -9.21
N ALA A 116 -17.70 2.21 -8.53
CA ALA A 116 -17.07 1.33 -7.57
C ALA A 116 -17.98 1.06 -6.37
N LEU A 117 -18.61 2.09 -5.84
CA LEU A 117 -19.56 1.99 -4.73
C LEU A 117 -20.83 1.20 -5.09
N ALA A 118 -21.20 1.14 -6.39
CA ALA A 118 -22.35 0.39 -6.88
C ALA A 118 -22.05 -1.12 -7.07
N LEU A 119 -20.79 -1.57 -6.96
CA LEU A 119 -20.43 -2.99 -7.05
C LEU A 119 -20.85 -3.72 -5.77
N SER A 120 -21.97 -4.44 -5.82
CA SER A 120 -22.61 -5.05 -4.64
C SER A 120 -21.86 -6.28 -4.10
N GLU A 121 -21.18 -7.03 -4.96
CA GLU A 121 -20.48 -8.27 -4.59
C GLU A 121 -19.04 -8.26 -5.10
N PRO A 122 -18.12 -7.58 -4.38
CA PRO A 122 -16.73 -7.48 -4.80
C PRO A 122 -15.98 -8.81 -4.53
N HIS A 123 -15.90 -9.66 -5.54
CA HIS A 123 -15.00 -10.82 -5.57
C HIS A 123 -13.89 -10.60 -6.60
N GLU A 124 -12.86 -11.44 -6.59
CA GLU A 124 -11.65 -11.21 -7.41
C GLU A 124 -11.95 -10.98 -8.89
N ALA A 125 -12.79 -11.81 -9.50
CA ALA A 125 -13.11 -11.67 -10.92
C ALA A 125 -13.91 -10.39 -11.21
N ALA A 126 -14.86 -10.01 -10.35
CA ALA A 126 -15.66 -8.80 -10.51
C ALA A 126 -14.80 -7.54 -10.34
N VAL A 127 -13.94 -7.49 -9.32
CA VAL A 127 -13.02 -6.36 -9.09
C VAL A 127 -12.04 -6.22 -10.26
N ARG A 128 -11.44 -7.32 -10.71
CA ARG A 128 -10.52 -7.32 -11.85
C ARG A 128 -11.20 -6.87 -13.15
N ALA A 129 -12.43 -7.32 -13.40
CA ALA A 129 -13.23 -6.89 -14.54
C ALA A 129 -13.54 -5.38 -14.46
N TRP A 130 -13.96 -4.92 -13.27
CA TRP A 130 -14.22 -3.50 -13.02
C TRP A 130 -12.99 -2.63 -13.30
N LEU A 131 -11.82 -3.02 -12.75
CA LEU A 131 -10.56 -2.31 -12.98
C LEU A 131 -10.24 -2.20 -14.48
N LYS A 132 -10.33 -3.32 -15.22
CA LYS A 132 -10.06 -3.33 -16.68
C LYS A 132 -11.06 -2.52 -17.49
N GLN A 133 -12.32 -2.51 -17.10
CA GLN A 133 -13.38 -1.80 -17.80
C GLN A 133 -13.28 -0.29 -17.61
N HIS A 134 -12.99 0.16 -16.40
CA HIS A 134 -13.10 1.57 -16.03
C HIS A 134 -11.78 2.31 -15.95
N LEU A 135 -10.65 1.60 -15.86
CA LEU A 135 -9.34 2.21 -15.72
C LEU A 135 -8.41 1.88 -16.89
N GLN A 136 -7.47 2.78 -17.14
CA GLN A 136 -6.38 2.64 -18.10
C GLN A 136 -5.06 2.64 -17.32
N PRO A 137 -4.16 1.66 -17.53
CA PRO A 137 -2.81 1.67 -16.96
C PRO A 137 -1.91 2.68 -17.67
N TYR A 138 -1.10 3.36 -16.86
CA TYR A 138 -0.06 4.27 -17.31
C TYR A 138 1.25 3.97 -16.59
N ARG A 139 2.35 3.81 -17.30
CA ARG A 139 3.68 3.72 -16.71
C ARG A 139 4.09 5.09 -16.18
N VAL A 140 4.55 5.15 -14.93
CA VAL A 140 5.07 6.38 -14.32
C VAL A 140 6.53 6.55 -14.69
N GLU A 141 6.87 7.74 -15.20
CA GLU A 141 8.21 8.13 -15.62
C GLU A 141 8.60 9.48 -15.01
N THR A 142 9.86 9.80 -15.03
CA THR A 142 10.36 11.15 -14.78
C THR A 142 9.98 12.08 -15.93
N LEU A 143 10.00 13.40 -15.70
CA LEU A 143 9.57 14.39 -16.69
C LEU A 143 10.43 14.36 -17.97
N ASP A 144 11.69 13.98 -17.87
CA ASP A 144 12.62 13.81 -19.01
C ASP A 144 12.36 12.51 -19.80
N GLY A 145 11.43 11.67 -19.34
CA GLY A 145 11.07 10.42 -20.00
C GLY A 145 12.10 9.30 -19.85
N ALA A 146 13.10 9.47 -18.98
CA ALA A 146 14.03 8.40 -18.69
C ALA A 146 13.32 7.24 -17.96
N PRO A 147 13.50 5.98 -18.40
CA PRO A 147 13.08 4.84 -17.64
C PRO A 147 13.87 4.80 -16.32
N THR A 148 13.20 5.04 -15.21
CA THR A 148 13.87 5.13 -13.91
C THR A 148 13.40 3.97 -13.03
N ASP A 149 14.36 3.18 -12.59
CA ASP A 149 14.12 2.33 -11.43
C ASP A 149 14.03 3.24 -10.20
N GLY A 150 12.84 3.30 -9.64
CA GLY A 150 12.55 4.09 -8.46
C GLY A 150 12.96 3.39 -7.18
N LEU A 151 12.50 3.91 -6.06
CA LEU A 151 12.80 3.39 -4.74
C LEU A 151 11.51 3.08 -3.97
N LEU A 152 11.39 1.84 -3.50
CA LEU A 152 10.39 1.40 -2.54
C LEU A 152 11.03 1.22 -1.17
N THR A 153 10.57 1.99 -0.19
CA THR A 153 10.81 1.76 1.23
C THR A 153 9.50 1.34 1.89
N ALA A 154 9.49 1.19 3.20
CA ALA A 154 8.27 0.85 3.90
C ALA A 154 8.18 1.51 5.27
N TYR A 155 6.95 1.61 5.75
CA TYR A 155 6.61 2.07 7.07
C TYR A 155 5.55 1.18 7.72
N TYR A 156 5.39 1.35 9.00
CA TYR A 156 4.47 0.56 9.81
C TYR A 156 3.94 1.40 10.97
N GLU A 157 2.93 0.91 11.66
CA GLU A 157 2.41 1.52 12.88
C GLU A 157 3.00 0.77 14.10
N PRO A 158 4.03 1.33 14.79
CA PRO A 158 4.66 0.66 15.93
C PRO A 158 3.70 0.49 17.10
N LEU A 159 3.86 -0.61 17.85
CA LEU A 159 3.17 -0.86 19.10
C LEU A 159 4.16 -0.73 20.25
N ILE A 160 3.95 0.27 21.11
CA ILE A 160 4.92 0.65 22.15
C ILE A 160 4.23 0.68 23.51
N GLU A 161 4.93 0.18 24.53
CA GLU A 161 4.52 0.37 25.91
C GLU A 161 4.71 1.82 26.35
N ALA A 162 3.71 2.38 27.03
CA ALA A 162 3.74 3.76 27.50
C ALA A 162 3.02 3.90 28.84
N ARG A 163 3.33 4.99 29.54
CA ARG A 163 2.65 5.39 30.77
C ARG A 163 2.11 6.81 30.66
N ARG A 164 0.97 7.07 31.29
CA ARG A 164 0.41 8.42 31.35
C ARG A 164 1.23 9.37 32.23
N ALA A 165 1.84 8.86 33.28
CA ALA A 165 2.74 9.59 34.17
C ALA A 165 4.18 9.04 34.06
N PRO A 166 5.21 9.88 34.22
CA PRO A 166 6.60 9.42 34.19
C PRO A 166 6.94 8.59 35.42
N ASP A 167 7.88 7.66 35.26
CA ASP A 167 8.53 6.93 36.38
C ASP A 167 10.01 6.70 36.11
N ALA A 168 10.66 5.80 36.87
CA ALA A 168 12.08 5.51 36.71
C ALA A 168 12.46 4.98 35.32
N ARG A 169 11.57 4.28 34.63
CA ARG A 169 11.79 3.67 33.30
C ARG A 169 11.18 4.53 32.17
N PHE A 170 9.95 5.00 32.33
CA PHE A 170 9.22 5.74 31.32
C PHE A 170 9.41 7.24 31.51
N ARG A 171 10.41 7.83 30.83
CA ARG A 171 10.84 9.22 31.01
C ARG A 171 10.77 10.08 29.76
N VAL A 172 10.59 9.46 28.60
CA VAL A 172 10.64 10.15 27.31
C VAL A 172 9.23 10.59 26.93
N PRO A 173 8.93 11.91 26.97
CA PRO A 173 7.58 12.39 26.70
C PRO A 173 7.25 12.41 25.21
N LEU A 174 5.99 12.11 24.90
CA LEU A 174 5.34 12.38 23.63
C LEU A 174 4.44 13.59 23.82
N TYR A 175 4.56 14.62 22.95
CA TYR A 175 3.89 15.90 23.17
C TYR A 175 2.77 16.17 22.15
N ARG A 176 1.74 16.89 22.61
CA ARG A 176 0.81 17.62 21.75
C ARG A 176 1.51 18.81 21.11
N ALA A 177 0.93 19.29 19.98
CA ALA A 177 1.43 20.48 19.33
C ALA A 177 1.25 21.72 20.24
N PRO A 178 2.30 22.54 20.43
CA PRO A 178 2.19 23.81 21.13
C PRO A 178 1.25 24.79 20.42
N ALA A 179 0.51 25.60 21.17
CA ALA A 179 -0.46 26.55 20.61
C ALA A 179 0.21 27.63 19.75
N ASP A 180 1.45 28.00 20.04
CA ASP A 180 2.24 29.01 19.32
C ASP A 180 3.04 28.42 18.14
N LEU A 181 2.90 27.13 17.85
CA LEU A 181 3.65 26.45 16.78
C LEU A 181 3.45 27.11 15.40
N ALA A 182 2.22 27.54 15.07
CA ALA A 182 1.92 28.19 13.81
C ALA A 182 2.50 29.62 13.70
N GLN A 183 2.72 30.27 14.83
CA GLN A 183 3.19 31.66 14.91
C GLN A 183 4.71 31.76 14.85
N ARG A 184 5.41 30.65 15.14
CA ARG A 184 6.87 30.57 15.19
C ARG A 184 7.37 29.51 14.20
N ARG A 185 7.79 29.92 13.01
CA ARG A 185 8.27 29.04 11.94
C ARG A 185 9.67 29.45 11.46
N PRO A 186 10.66 28.54 11.47
CA PRO A 186 10.63 27.21 12.09
C PRO A 186 10.57 27.32 13.63
N TYR A 187 9.95 26.30 14.28
CA TYR A 187 9.93 26.17 15.72
C TYR A 187 11.32 25.71 16.23
N TRP A 188 11.50 25.49 17.52
CA TRP A 188 12.77 24.98 18.05
C TRP A 188 13.13 23.62 17.44
N THR A 189 14.43 23.40 17.19
CA THR A 189 14.96 22.09 16.79
C THR A 189 14.77 21.06 17.90
N ARG A 190 14.89 19.76 17.57
CA ARG A 190 14.90 18.68 18.56
C ARG A 190 15.87 18.98 19.71
N ALA A 191 17.13 19.30 19.40
CA ALA A 191 18.14 19.60 20.41
C ALA A 191 17.69 20.77 21.30
N GLN A 192 17.12 21.83 20.76
CA GLN A 192 16.64 22.97 21.52
C GLN A 192 15.43 22.62 22.40
N LEU A 193 14.48 21.82 21.89
CA LEU A 193 13.34 21.35 22.68
C LEU A 193 13.76 20.52 23.88
N GLU A 194 14.86 19.77 23.77
CA GLU A 194 15.37 18.90 24.83
C GLU A 194 16.31 19.62 25.78
N THR A 195 16.97 20.75 25.39
CA THR A 195 18.04 21.37 26.17
C THR A 195 17.71 22.79 26.66
N LEU A 196 16.99 23.61 25.85
CA LEU A 196 16.74 25.00 26.21
C LEU A 196 15.63 25.15 27.26
N PRO A 197 15.83 25.86 28.38
CA PRO A 197 14.80 26.04 29.39
C PRO A 197 13.48 26.65 28.85
N ALA A 198 13.57 27.65 27.97
CA ALA A 198 12.41 28.30 27.38
C ALA A 198 11.59 27.33 26.48
N ALA A 199 12.28 26.50 25.67
CA ALA A 199 11.63 25.52 24.81
C ALA A 199 10.98 24.39 25.63
N ARG A 200 11.68 23.91 26.67
CA ARG A 200 11.14 22.91 27.62
C ARG A 200 9.93 23.46 28.38
N SER A 201 9.96 24.74 28.75
CA SER A 201 8.84 25.38 29.45
C SER A 201 7.59 25.48 28.55
N ALA A 202 7.77 25.71 27.23
CA ALA A 202 6.67 25.77 26.27
C ALA A 202 6.01 24.38 26.05
N LEU A 203 6.69 23.29 26.37
CA LEU A 203 6.14 21.92 26.25
C LEU A 203 5.51 21.40 27.54
N ARG A 204 5.65 22.11 28.65
CA ARG A 204 5.12 21.67 29.96
C ARG A 204 3.60 21.60 29.95
N GLY A 205 3.04 20.45 30.35
CA GLY A 205 1.60 20.19 30.35
C GLY A 205 1.04 19.76 28.98
N LEU A 206 1.93 19.59 27.97
CA LEU A 206 1.55 19.08 26.65
C LEU A 206 1.87 17.58 26.49
N GLU A 207 2.37 16.94 27.53
CA GLU A 207 2.70 15.52 27.52
C GLU A 207 1.43 14.68 27.33
N ILE A 208 1.46 13.76 26.35
CA ILE A 208 0.39 12.77 26.11
C ILE A 208 0.68 11.53 26.94
N ALA A 209 1.89 11.03 26.84
CA ALA A 209 2.38 9.83 27.47
C ALA A 209 3.90 9.82 27.53
N TYR A 210 4.47 8.88 28.26
CA TYR A 210 5.90 8.69 28.39
C TYR A 210 6.28 7.28 27.91
N VAL A 211 7.29 7.17 27.04
CA VAL A 211 7.88 5.92 26.59
C VAL A 211 9.23 5.69 27.27
N ALA A 212 9.72 4.45 27.23
CA ALA A 212 10.95 4.09 27.93
C ALA A 212 12.22 4.45 27.13
N ASP A 213 12.17 4.28 25.80
CA ASP A 213 13.34 4.43 24.92
C ASP A 213 13.18 5.67 24.02
N PRO A 214 14.14 6.60 23.99
CA PRO A 214 14.12 7.74 23.11
C PRO A 214 14.17 7.35 21.61
N LEU A 215 14.68 6.17 21.27
CA LEU A 215 14.61 5.65 19.91
C LEU A 215 13.18 5.28 19.52
N ASP A 216 12.38 4.74 20.43
CA ASP A 216 10.98 4.45 20.15
C ASP A 216 10.20 5.74 19.91
N ALA A 217 10.49 6.82 20.67
CA ALA A 217 9.92 8.14 20.39
C ALA A 217 10.36 8.69 19.02
N LEU A 218 11.63 8.52 18.63
CA LEU A 218 12.12 8.92 17.30
C LEU A 218 11.43 8.11 16.20
N ILE A 219 11.29 6.79 16.37
CA ILE A 219 10.61 5.93 15.42
C ILE A 219 9.15 6.38 15.22
N LEU A 220 8.41 6.60 16.33
CA LEU A 220 7.04 7.15 16.26
C LEU A 220 6.98 8.44 15.44
N GLN A 221 7.93 9.35 15.65
CA GLN A 221 7.98 10.62 14.94
C GLN A 221 8.30 10.47 13.45
N ILE A 222 9.04 9.45 13.07
CA ILE A 222 9.35 9.13 11.66
C ILE A 222 8.18 8.42 11.00
N GLN A 223 7.55 7.46 11.70
CA GLN A 223 6.39 6.71 11.20
C GLN A 223 5.12 7.58 11.13
N GLY A 224 5.04 8.65 11.93
CA GLY A 224 3.92 9.59 11.97
C GLY A 224 2.73 9.13 12.80
N SER A 225 2.62 7.85 13.13
CA SER A 225 1.60 7.29 14.03
C SER A 225 2.14 6.07 14.77
N GLY A 226 1.47 5.68 15.85
CA GLY A 226 1.77 4.47 16.58
C GLY A 226 0.68 4.10 17.57
N ARG A 227 0.71 2.86 18.01
CA ARG A 227 -0.19 2.31 19.03
C ARG A 227 0.52 2.29 20.37
N LEU A 228 -0.11 2.80 21.38
CA LEU A 228 0.42 2.76 22.75
C LEU A 228 -0.40 1.75 23.57
N LYS A 229 0.30 0.77 24.16
CA LYS A 229 -0.20 0.04 25.33
C LYS A 229 -0.01 0.97 26.54
N LEU A 230 -0.99 1.83 26.76
CA LEU A 230 -0.93 2.89 27.75
C LEU A 230 -1.39 2.41 29.11
N THR A 231 -0.52 2.51 30.12
CA THR A 231 -0.90 2.30 31.52
C THR A 231 -1.28 3.64 32.12
N GLU A 232 -2.54 3.77 32.57
CA GLU A 232 -3.06 4.95 33.25
C GLU A 232 -2.60 4.97 34.74
N PRO A 233 -2.73 6.10 35.44
CA PRO A 233 -2.28 6.22 36.84
C PRO A 233 -2.97 5.26 37.82
N ASP A 234 -4.19 4.81 37.50
CA ASP A 234 -4.95 3.82 38.27
C ASP A 234 -4.53 2.37 37.94
N GLY A 235 -3.54 2.18 37.07
CA GLY A 235 -3.05 0.87 36.64
C GLY A 235 -3.85 0.24 35.48
N GLN A 236 -4.93 0.85 35.01
CA GLN A 236 -5.67 0.34 33.86
C GLN A 236 -4.82 0.42 32.58
N GLN A 237 -4.91 -0.62 31.75
CA GLN A 237 -4.26 -0.64 30.46
C GLN A 237 -5.26 -0.33 29.34
N ARG A 238 -4.87 0.57 28.45
CA ARG A 238 -5.67 0.96 27.29
C ARG A 238 -4.82 0.90 26.04
N LEU A 239 -5.44 0.47 24.93
CA LEU A 239 -4.84 0.61 23.61
C LEU A 239 -5.34 1.92 22.99
N VAL A 240 -4.42 2.86 22.76
CA VAL A 240 -4.72 4.13 22.11
C VAL A 240 -3.78 4.34 20.92
N ARG A 241 -4.14 5.22 20.01
CA ARG A 241 -3.29 5.66 18.92
C ARG A 241 -2.73 7.04 19.24
N VAL A 242 -1.45 7.25 18.94
CA VAL A 242 -0.90 8.59 18.73
C VAL A 242 -0.74 8.80 17.22
N ALA A 243 -1.30 9.89 16.72
CA ALA A 243 -1.29 10.23 15.31
C ALA A 243 -0.60 11.58 15.10
N PHE A 244 0.02 11.77 13.95
CA PHE A 244 0.64 13.02 13.54
C PHE A 244 -0.33 14.20 13.69
N ALA A 245 0.10 15.24 14.39
CA ALA A 245 -0.63 16.50 14.51
C ALA A 245 0.08 17.62 13.77
N ALA A 246 1.38 17.77 14.00
CA ALA A 246 2.20 18.81 13.38
C ALA A 246 3.69 18.48 13.49
N HIS A 247 4.53 19.31 12.90
CA HIS A 247 5.99 19.27 13.08
C HIS A 247 6.56 20.68 13.22
N ASN A 248 7.83 20.76 13.63
CA ASN A 248 8.54 22.01 13.92
C ASN A 248 9.12 22.75 12.71
N ASP A 249 8.71 22.39 11.47
CA ASP A 249 9.15 22.97 10.19
C ASP A 249 10.67 22.86 9.89
N HIS A 250 11.39 21.99 10.61
CA HIS A 250 12.74 21.63 10.23
C HIS A 250 12.78 20.46 9.24
N PRO A 251 13.79 20.40 8.34
CA PRO A 251 13.98 19.28 7.45
C PRO A 251 14.32 18.00 8.23
N TYR A 252 13.91 16.86 7.71
CA TYR A 252 14.32 15.56 8.23
C TYR A 252 15.80 15.30 7.87
N ARG A 253 16.58 14.84 8.86
CA ARG A 253 17.93 14.30 8.67
C ARG A 253 18.01 12.89 9.22
N SER A 254 18.48 11.97 8.37
CA SER A 254 18.54 10.55 8.71
C SER A 254 19.64 10.25 9.72
N VAL A 255 19.28 9.74 10.89
CA VAL A 255 20.23 9.25 11.90
C VAL A 255 21.01 8.02 11.39
N GLY A 256 20.36 7.17 10.54
CA GLY A 256 21.02 6.04 9.91
C GLY A 256 22.11 6.48 8.93
N ARG A 257 21.85 7.52 8.12
CA ARG A 257 22.89 8.08 7.23
C ARG A 257 24.05 8.66 8.01
N TRP A 258 23.76 9.40 9.08
CA TRP A 258 24.82 9.93 9.95
C TRP A 258 25.69 8.80 10.54
N LEU A 259 25.10 7.68 10.98
CA LEU A 259 25.86 6.54 11.48
C LEU A 259 26.74 5.89 10.40
N VAL A 260 26.25 5.83 9.17
CA VAL A 260 27.05 5.38 8.02
C VAL A 260 28.23 6.33 7.80
N ASP A 261 28.01 7.64 7.82
CA ASP A 261 29.04 8.66 7.64
C ASP A 261 30.06 8.65 8.81
N GLN A 262 29.66 8.15 10.01
CA GLN A 262 30.57 7.90 11.16
C GLN A 262 31.28 6.54 11.08
N GLY A 263 31.09 5.76 10.02
CA GLY A 263 31.70 4.44 9.86
C GLY A 263 31.14 3.34 10.80
N ALA A 264 29.95 3.55 11.39
CA ALA A 264 29.36 2.58 12.30
C ALA A 264 28.92 1.28 11.58
N PHE A 265 28.46 1.39 10.35
CA PHE A 265 28.07 0.29 9.45
C PHE A 265 27.95 0.80 8.02
N SER A 266 27.86 -0.12 7.03
CA SER A 266 27.65 0.26 5.61
C SER A 266 26.22 0.73 5.34
N LEU A 267 25.98 1.36 4.19
CA LEU A 267 24.65 1.82 3.79
C LEU A 267 23.66 0.64 3.60
N GLU A 268 24.15 -0.52 3.17
CA GLU A 268 23.38 -1.76 3.01
C GLU A 268 22.95 -2.33 4.36
N GLN A 269 23.77 -2.17 5.38
CA GLN A 269 23.52 -2.63 6.75
C GLN A 269 22.61 -1.67 7.53
N ALA A 270 22.41 -0.43 7.04
CA ALA A 270 21.62 0.59 7.71
C ALA A 270 20.15 0.15 7.85
N SER A 271 19.76 -0.24 9.04
CA SER A 271 18.41 -0.70 9.40
C SER A 271 18.09 -0.29 10.84
N TRP A 272 16.80 -0.28 11.22
CA TRP A 272 16.40 0.02 12.60
C TRP A 272 17.04 -0.94 13.63
N PRO A 273 17.08 -2.27 13.40
CA PRO A 273 17.80 -3.16 14.29
C PRO A 273 19.28 -2.79 14.47
N ALA A 274 19.98 -2.43 13.38
CA ALA A 274 21.39 -2.02 13.46
C ALA A 274 21.55 -0.68 14.25
N ILE A 275 20.66 0.28 14.04
CA ILE A 275 20.65 1.55 14.78
C ILE A 275 20.38 1.30 16.27
N LYS A 276 19.39 0.46 16.62
CA LYS A 276 19.10 0.08 18.01
C LYS A 276 20.28 -0.67 18.65
N GLN A 277 20.96 -1.54 17.92
CA GLN A 277 22.15 -2.24 18.38
C GLN A 277 23.31 -1.27 18.64
N TRP A 278 23.56 -0.36 17.71
CA TRP A 278 24.59 0.67 17.89
C TRP A 278 24.30 1.54 19.11
N ALA A 279 23.07 1.98 19.31
CA ALA A 279 22.68 2.80 20.44
C ALA A 279 22.90 2.10 21.78
N ARG A 280 22.61 0.80 21.89
CA ARG A 280 22.90 -0.01 23.07
C ARG A 280 24.39 -0.10 23.36
N ALA A 281 25.22 -0.21 22.31
CA ALA A 281 26.69 -0.25 22.45
C ALA A 281 27.30 1.13 22.72
N ASN A 282 26.58 2.23 22.41
CA ASN A 282 27.10 3.61 22.56
C ASN A 282 26.13 4.52 23.34
N PRO A 283 25.74 4.18 24.58
CA PRO A 283 24.68 4.87 25.30
C PRO A 283 24.98 6.37 25.53
N ARG A 284 26.26 6.75 25.63
CA ARG A 284 26.68 8.16 25.81
C ARG A 284 26.54 9.00 24.54
N ARG A 285 26.44 8.36 23.37
CA ARG A 285 26.32 9.04 22.06
C ARG A 285 24.89 9.05 21.51
N VAL A 286 23.93 8.43 22.19
CA VAL A 286 22.54 8.36 21.72
C VAL A 286 21.95 9.76 21.56
N THR A 287 22.14 10.67 22.50
CA THR A 287 21.65 12.05 22.40
C THR A 287 22.26 12.80 21.23
N GLU A 288 23.59 12.65 20.99
CA GLU A 288 24.26 13.20 19.81
C GLU A 288 23.59 12.72 18.51
N MET A 289 23.38 11.41 18.38
CA MET A 289 22.72 10.80 17.24
C MET A 289 21.28 11.33 17.06
N LEU A 290 20.49 11.42 18.11
CA LEU A 290 19.11 11.93 18.05
C LEU A 290 19.07 13.40 17.59
N HIS A 291 20.01 14.22 18.07
CA HIS A 291 20.09 15.64 17.75
C HIS A 291 20.52 15.93 16.30
N VAL A 292 21.06 14.95 15.56
CA VAL A 292 21.31 15.06 14.11
C VAL A 292 20.03 15.39 13.35
N ASN A 293 18.91 14.82 13.77
CA ASN A 293 17.60 15.11 13.18
C ASN A 293 16.95 16.32 13.88
N PRO A 294 17.01 17.53 13.29
CA PRO A 294 16.41 18.71 13.91
C PRO A 294 14.89 18.67 13.92
N ARG A 295 14.28 17.82 13.05
CA ARG A 295 12.82 17.69 12.96
C ARG A 295 12.25 17.05 14.21
N TYR A 296 11.16 17.64 14.72
CA TYR A 296 10.36 17.13 15.82
C TYR A 296 8.91 17.04 15.42
N VAL A 297 8.25 15.92 15.71
CA VAL A 297 6.83 15.68 15.42
C VAL A 297 6.05 15.71 16.72
N PHE A 298 4.92 16.41 16.68
CA PHE A 298 3.91 16.48 17.72
C PHE A 298 2.73 15.61 17.36
N PHE A 299 2.08 15.04 18.38
CA PHE A 299 1.02 14.06 18.19
C PHE A 299 -0.31 14.57 18.73
N ARG A 300 -1.38 13.89 18.33
CA ARG A 300 -2.66 13.87 19.02
C ARG A 300 -2.99 12.45 19.42
N GLU A 301 -3.64 12.30 20.55
CA GLU A 301 -4.16 10.99 20.98
C GLU A 301 -5.50 10.75 20.30
N GLU A 302 -5.69 9.54 19.81
CA GLU A 302 -6.94 9.07 19.21
C GLU A 302 -7.39 7.78 19.90
N PRO A 303 -8.70 7.63 20.19
CA PRO A 303 -9.22 6.36 20.63
C PRO A 303 -9.04 5.30 19.53
N LEU A 304 -8.78 4.06 19.93
CA LEU A 304 -8.66 2.92 19.03
C LEU A 304 -9.64 1.81 19.43
N PRO A 305 -10.96 2.02 19.23
CA PRO A 305 -11.98 1.05 19.61
C PRO A 305 -11.91 -0.23 18.77
N ASP A 306 -11.46 -0.11 17.51
CA ASP A 306 -11.24 -1.24 16.62
C ASP A 306 -9.74 -1.33 16.25
N PRO A 307 -9.01 -2.30 16.85
CA PRO A 307 -7.60 -2.51 16.55
C PRO A 307 -7.31 -2.93 15.09
N SER A 308 -8.30 -3.33 14.32
CA SER A 308 -8.13 -3.70 12.91
C SER A 308 -8.07 -2.50 11.97
N VAL A 309 -8.43 -1.30 12.44
CA VAL A 309 -8.41 -0.07 11.64
C VAL A 309 -7.01 0.55 11.65
N GLY A 310 -6.47 0.82 10.45
CA GLY A 310 -5.19 1.52 10.27
C GLY A 310 -5.25 3.00 10.63
N PRO A 311 -4.08 3.67 10.73
CA PRO A 311 -4.02 5.11 10.95
C PRO A 311 -4.59 5.87 9.75
N VAL A 312 -5.01 7.11 9.99
CA VAL A 312 -5.49 8.00 8.93
C VAL A 312 -4.28 8.56 8.17
N GLY A 313 -4.19 8.23 6.87
CA GLY A 313 -3.15 8.76 5.98
C GLY A 313 -3.39 10.21 5.54
N ALA A 314 -2.48 10.76 4.75
CA ALA A 314 -2.55 12.14 4.28
C ALA A 314 -3.76 12.46 3.39
N GLN A 315 -4.35 11.45 2.72
CA GLN A 315 -5.64 11.59 2.03
C GLN A 315 -6.80 11.84 3.01
N GLY A 316 -6.63 11.57 4.30
CA GLY A 316 -7.66 11.67 5.32
C GLY A 316 -8.57 10.45 5.42
N VAL A 317 -8.10 9.28 5.00
CA VAL A 317 -8.79 7.99 5.09
C VAL A 317 -7.92 6.96 5.81
N PRO A 318 -8.51 5.93 6.47
CA PRO A 318 -7.74 4.88 7.13
C PRO A 318 -6.92 4.06 6.13
N LEU A 319 -5.66 3.83 6.46
CA LEU A 319 -4.74 3.01 5.68
C LEU A 319 -5.07 1.51 5.81
N THR A 320 -4.79 0.77 4.74
CA THR A 320 -4.99 -0.68 4.67
C THR A 320 -3.62 -1.37 4.59
N PRO A 321 -3.27 -2.27 5.54
CA PRO A 321 -2.02 -3.02 5.49
C PRO A 321 -1.81 -3.72 4.15
N GLY A 322 -0.62 -3.57 3.57
CA GLY A 322 -0.26 -4.18 2.30
C GLY A 322 -1.02 -3.68 1.07
N ARG A 323 -1.88 -2.65 1.22
CA ARG A 323 -2.70 -2.10 0.11
C ARG A 323 -2.71 -0.57 0.06
N SER A 324 -2.16 0.12 1.06
CA SER A 324 -1.91 1.56 1.04
C SER A 324 -0.43 1.85 0.81
N ILE A 325 -0.15 2.91 0.05
CA ILE A 325 1.21 3.36 -0.25
C ILE A 325 1.30 4.88 -0.09
N ALA A 326 2.40 5.35 0.51
CA ALA A 326 2.74 6.76 0.51
C ALA A 326 3.52 7.11 -0.77
N VAL A 327 3.19 8.26 -1.36
CA VAL A 327 3.77 8.75 -2.62
C VAL A 327 4.08 10.25 -2.55
N ASP A 328 4.82 10.77 -3.52
CA ASP A 328 4.86 12.21 -3.76
C ASP A 328 3.55 12.65 -4.41
N ARG A 329 2.73 13.42 -3.70
CA ARG A 329 1.42 13.88 -4.19
C ARG A 329 1.51 14.73 -5.48
N ASN A 330 2.67 15.31 -5.76
CA ASN A 330 2.91 16.07 -6.98
C ASN A 330 3.29 15.16 -8.18
N ALA A 331 3.57 13.87 -7.92
CA ALA A 331 3.77 12.87 -8.94
C ALA A 331 2.51 12.00 -9.13
N ILE A 332 1.84 11.65 -8.03
CA ILE A 332 0.63 10.81 -8.05
C ILE A 332 -0.39 11.38 -7.05
N PRO A 333 -1.56 11.83 -7.50
CA PRO A 333 -2.64 12.32 -6.62
C PRO A 333 -3.12 11.23 -5.66
N TYR A 334 -3.53 11.64 -4.45
CA TYR A 334 -4.13 10.70 -3.51
C TYR A 334 -5.42 10.09 -4.04
N GLY A 335 -5.71 8.86 -3.62
CA GLY A 335 -6.86 8.08 -4.06
C GLY A 335 -6.61 7.27 -5.32
N THR A 336 -5.46 7.47 -5.98
CA THR A 336 -5.11 6.78 -7.22
C THR A 336 -4.66 5.35 -6.94
N PRO A 337 -5.26 4.33 -7.58
CA PRO A 337 -4.70 2.98 -7.57
C PRO A 337 -3.38 2.93 -8.33
N VAL A 338 -2.42 2.24 -7.73
CA VAL A 338 -1.05 2.11 -8.22
C VAL A 338 -0.68 0.63 -8.27
N TRP A 339 -0.25 0.15 -9.43
CA TRP A 339 0.44 -1.12 -9.55
C TRP A 339 1.92 -0.94 -9.26
N ILE A 340 2.46 -1.74 -8.35
CA ILE A 340 3.88 -1.77 -8.06
C ILE A 340 4.49 -3.08 -8.51
N ALA A 341 5.73 -3.02 -9.03
CA ALA A 341 6.59 -4.17 -9.23
C ALA A 341 7.94 -3.91 -8.56
N SER A 342 8.24 -4.73 -7.56
CA SER A 342 9.39 -4.65 -6.67
C SER A 342 9.73 -6.02 -6.11
N THR A 343 10.49 -6.07 -5.03
CA THR A 343 10.76 -7.29 -4.25
C THR A 343 10.48 -7.06 -2.77
N GLU A 344 10.11 -8.12 -2.06
CA GLU A 344 10.13 -8.14 -0.60
C GLU A 344 11.57 -8.41 -0.11
N PRO A 345 12.01 -7.78 0.98
CA PRO A 345 13.29 -8.12 1.56
C PRO A 345 13.31 -9.61 1.99
N PRO A 346 14.43 -10.29 1.88
CA PRO A 346 14.52 -11.68 2.30
C PRO A 346 14.23 -11.80 3.80
N LEU A 347 13.50 -12.85 4.19
CA LEU A 347 13.14 -13.12 5.59
C LEU A 347 14.37 -13.46 6.45
N GLN A 348 15.43 -14.01 5.82
CA GLN A 348 16.69 -14.33 6.48
C GLN A 348 17.83 -13.60 5.78
N PRO A 349 18.89 -13.20 6.51
CA PRO A 349 20.09 -12.64 5.90
C PRO A 349 20.67 -13.59 4.84
N GLY A 350 20.93 -13.07 3.63
CA GLY A 350 21.43 -13.86 2.50
C GLY A 350 20.40 -14.71 1.75
N GLY A 351 19.11 -14.63 2.13
CA GLY A 351 18.02 -15.25 1.38
C GLY A 351 17.70 -14.51 0.08
N GLU A 352 16.99 -15.19 -0.83
CA GLU A 352 16.55 -14.59 -2.08
C GLU A 352 15.34 -13.65 -1.87
N PRO A 353 15.35 -12.46 -2.49
CA PRO A 353 14.19 -11.55 -2.48
C PRO A 353 13.02 -12.21 -3.23
N ARG A 354 11.81 -12.07 -2.69
CA ARG A 354 10.60 -12.55 -3.37
C ARG A 354 9.96 -11.42 -4.19
N PRO A 355 9.36 -11.71 -5.35
CA PRO A 355 8.62 -10.71 -6.11
C PRO A 355 7.50 -10.07 -5.27
N LEU A 356 7.43 -8.74 -5.28
CA LEU A 356 6.35 -7.94 -4.72
C LEU A 356 5.66 -7.21 -5.87
N GLN A 357 4.60 -7.82 -6.39
CA GLN A 357 3.81 -7.30 -7.52
C GLN A 357 2.37 -7.17 -7.03
N ARG A 358 1.89 -5.92 -6.85
CA ARG A 358 0.67 -5.72 -6.07
C ARG A 358 -0.07 -4.45 -6.45
N LEU A 359 -1.39 -4.54 -6.44
CA LEU A 359 -2.26 -3.36 -6.50
C LEU A 359 -2.35 -2.69 -5.14
N MET A 360 -2.05 -1.39 -5.12
CA MET A 360 -2.11 -0.54 -3.94
C MET A 360 -2.91 0.73 -4.25
N VAL A 361 -3.21 1.53 -3.23
CA VAL A 361 -3.85 2.84 -3.38
C VAL A 361 -2.97 3.91 -2.72
N ALA A 362 -2.72 4.99 -3.45
CA ALA A 362 -1.95 6.14 -2.96
C ALA A 362 -2.78 6.93 -1.94
N GLN A 363 -2.54 6.71 -0.64
CA GLN A 363 -3.38 7.28 0.42
C GLN A 363 -2.58 8.09 1.44
N ASP A 364 -1.26 8.12 1.29
CA ASP A 364 -0.37 8.76 2.26
C ASP A 364 0.81 9.46 1.59
N THR A 365 1.59 10.17 2.39
CA THR A 365 2.84 10.83 2.00
C THR A 365 3.80 10.92 3.18
N GLY A 366 5.04 11.25 2.89
CA GLY A 366 6.07 11.51 3.91
C GLY A 366 7.08 12.55 3.44
N GLY A 367 7.72 13.26 4.36
CA GLY A 367 8.69 14.31 4.03
C GLY A 367 9.92 13.83 3.25
N ALA A 368 10.19 12.52 3.25
CA ALA A 368 11.25 11.87 2.48
C ALA A 368 10.74 11.15 1.22
N ILE A 369 9.42 11.16 0.98
CA ILE A 369 8.79 10.48 -0.14
C ILE A 369 8.62 11.50 -1.27
N VAL A 370 9.69 11.71 -2.03
CA VAL A 370 9.78 12.73 -3.07
C VAL A 370 10.31 12.11 -4.36
N GLY A 371 9.65 12.40 -5.49
CA GLY A 371 10.04 11.98 -6.83
C GLY A 371 8.96 11.21 -7.58
N ALA A 372 9.16 11.00 -8.87
CA ALA A 372 8.20 10.38 -9.78
C ALA A 372 7.88 8.92 -9.39
N VAL A 373 8.93 8.10 -9.26
CA VAL A 373 8.82 6.66 -8.96
C VAL A 373 9.34 6.41 -7.54
N ARG A 374 8.61 6.95 -6.55
CA ARG A 374 8.94 6.85 -5.12
C ARG A 374 7.73 6.36 -4.35
N GLY A 375 7.85 5.23 -3.68
CA GLY A 375 6.80 4.65 -2.86
C GLY A 375 7.29 4.29 -1.46
N ASP A 376 6.38 4.37 -0.47
CA ASP A 376 6.60 3.88 0.89
C ASP A 376 5.44 2.94 1.24
N PHE A 377 5.75 1.66 1.39
CA PHE A 377 4.77 0.58 1.51
C PHE A 377 4.27 0.47 2.95
N PHE A 378 2.96 0.54 3.16
CA PHE A 378 2.38 0.37 4.49
C PHE A 378 2.24 -1.11 4.85
N TRP A 379 3.11 -1.62 5.72
CA TRP A 379 3.05 -3.01 6.21
C TRP A 379 1.93 -3.26 7.23
N GLY A 380 1.36 -2.21 7.82
CA GLY A 380 0.40 -2.34 8.90
C GLY A 380 1.05 -2.23 10.26
N TRP A 381 0.78 -3.15 11.14
CA TRP A 381 1.23 -3.16 12.54
C TRP A 381 1.58 -4.58 13.00
N GLY A 382 2.19 -4.69 14.18
CA GLY A 382 2.63 -5.95 14.76
C GLY A 382 4.10 -6.28 14.47
N GLU A 383 4.60 -7.35 15.09
CA GLU A 383 6.03 -7.69 15.09
C GLU A 383 6.62 -7.91 13.69
N GLY A 384 5.92 -8.63 12.82
CA GLY A 384 6.40 -8.85 11.44
C GLY A 384 6.45 -7.58 10.59
N ALA A 385 5.59 -6.59 10.86
CA ALA A 385 5.57 -5.33 10.13
C ALA A 385 6.82 -4.47 10.41
N GLU A 386 7.30 -4.41 11.66
CA GLU A 386 8.54 -3.71 12.02
C GLU A 386 9.76 -4.30 11.30
N GLU A 387 9.87 -5.62 11.31
CA GLU A 387 11.01 -6.31 10.72
C GLU A 387 11.09 -6.10 9.21
N LEU A 388 9.97 -6.30 8.51
CA LEU A 388 9.90 -6.14 7.06
C LEU A 388 10.06 -4.67 6.63
N ALA A 389 9.38 -3.74 7.31
CA ALA A 389 9.50 -2.31 7.02
C ALA A 389 10.93 -1.81 7.25
N GLY A 390 11.57 -2.25 8.33
CA GLY A 390 12.93 -1.82 8.67
C GLY A 390 14.01 -2.26 7.69
N ARG A 391 13.74 -3.26 6.85
CA ARG A 391 14.67 -3.80 5.84
C ARG A 391 14.33 -3.37 4.41
N MET A 392 13.16 -2.75 4.19
CA MET A 392 12.68 -2.48 2.84
C MET A 392 13.37 -1.29 2.20
N LYS A 393 14.20 -1.56 1.20
CA LYS A 393 14.88 -0.58 0.35
C LYS A 393 15.12 -1.23 -1.00
N GLN A 394 14.10 -1.27 -1.83
CA GLN A 394 14.06 -2.09 -3.05
C GLN A 394 13.88 -1.23 -4.29
N PRO A 395 14.38 -1.68 -5.46
CA PRO A 395 14.04 -1.08 -6.74
C PRO A 395 12.52 -1.09 -6.95
N LEU A 396 11.98 -0.07 -7.61
CA LEU A 396 10.55 0.09 -7.82
C LEU A 396 10.24 0.44 -9.27
N LYS A 397 9.32 -0.31 -9.88
CA LYS A 397 8.58 0.11 -11.08
C LYS A 397 7.14 0.37 -10.70
N MET A 398 6.53 1.39 -11.30
CA MET A 398 5.22 1.86 -10.89
C MET A 398 4.34 2.20 -12.07
N TRP A 399 3.07 1.82 -11.99
CA TRP A 399 2.03 2.18 -12.95
C TRP A 399 0.84 2.75 -12.18
N VAL A 400 0.26 3.80 -12.72
CA VAL A 400 -0.98 4.40 -12.24
C VAL A 400 -2.12 3.77 -13.02
N LEU A 401 -3.21 3.43 -12.34
CA LEU A 401 -4.48 3.08 -12.97
C LEU A 401 -5.40 4.31 -12.90
N TRP A 402 -5.66 4.93 -14.05
CA TRP A 402 -6.42 6.18 -14.11
C TRP A 402 -7.77 5.96 -14.81
N PRO A 403 -8.85 6.66 -14.41
CA PRO A 403 -10.14 6.54 -15.07
C PRO A 403 -10.04 6.75 -16.58
N ARG A 404 -10.72 5.90 -17.35
CA ARG A 404 -10.89 6.10 -18.78
C ARG A 404 -11.74 7.34 -19.03
N PRO A 405 -11.47 8.09 -20.12
CA PRO A 405 -12.29 9.23 -20.52
C PRO A 405 -13.77 8.87 -20.68
#